data_053a5ba87c3370c110ddc823c1e8f395
#
_entry.id   053a5ba87c3370c110ddc823c1e8f395
#
_cell.length_a   1.000
_cell.length_b   1.000
_cell.length_c   1.000
_cell.angle_alpha   90.00
_cell.angle_beta   90.00
_cell.angle_gamma   90.00
#
_symmetry.space_group_name_H-M   'P 1'
#
loop_
_entity.id
_entity.type
_entity.pdbx_description
1 polymer ?
#
loop_
_entity_poly.entity_id
_entity_poly.type
_entity_poly.pdbx_seq_one_letter_code
_entity_poly.pdbx_strand_id
1 'polypeptide(L)'
;MTTTTYAHFSAVPESAWRWPNFSPAEIACRGTGKLLVNDPALDKLQALRDRLGKPLIVRSAYRSPEHNRAVGGATRSKHLNGAAFDIAMSNHDPVAFEDAARTVGFDGFGFYPRSGFIHVDLGPARQWGERFPVRATAFAEEAPVAREVLAESRTMKGGGAAGVATLGAAGVEV
;
A
#
# COMPACT_ATOMS: atom_id res chain seq x y z
N MET A 1 -8.52 13.78 -24.30
CA MET A 1 -8.79 12.73 -23.27
C MET A 1 -9.71 11.73 -23.92
N THR A 2 -9.25 10.49 -24.09
CA THR A 2 -10.07 9.49 -24.77
C THR A 2 -10.88 8.73 -23.72
N THR A 3 -12.19 8.73 -23.87
CA THR A 3 -13.10 7.92 -23.06
C THR A 3 -13.93 7.05 -24.00
N THR A 4 -14.04 5.77 -23.68
CA THR A 4 -14.83 4.80 -24.44
C THR A 4 -15.85 4.14 -23.51
N THR A 5 -17.09 4.05 -23.95
CA THR A 5 -18.18 3.45 -23.16
C THR A 5 -18.59 2.12 -23.76
N TYR A 6 -18.76 1.11 -22.90
CA TYR A 6 -19.29 -0.20 -23.27
C TYR A 6 -20.56 -0.46 -22.47
N ALA A 7 -21.56 -1.05 -23.13
CA ALA A 7 -22.83 -1.43 -22.49
C ALA A 7 -22.64 -2.47 -21.39
N HIS A 8 -21.61 -3.31 -21.53
CA HIS A 8 -21.21 -4.30 -20.54
C HIS A 8 -19.69 -4.56 -20.67
N PHE A 9 -19.02 -4.87 -19.58
CA PHE A 9 -17.56 -5.11 -19.58
C PHE A 9 -17.13 -6.28 -20.47
N SER A 10 -17.99 -7.28 -20.65
CA SER A 10 -17.71 -8.41 -21.55
C SER A 10 -17.68 -8.05 -23.04
N ALA A 11 -18.12 -6.85 -23.40
CA ALA A 11 -18.07 -6.35 -24.78
C ALA A 11 -16.73 -5.65 -25.10
N VAL A 12 -15.80 -5.56 -24.16
CA VAL A 12 -14.47 -4.97 -24.37
C VAL A 12 -13.62 -5.96 -25.18
N PRO A 13 -13.14 -5.58 -26.38
CA PRO A 13 -12.22 -6.42 -27.13
C PRO A 13 -10.90 -6.56 -26.36
N GLU A 14 -10.30 -7.76 -26.35
CA GLU A 14 -9.02 -8.00 -25.70
C GLU A 14 -7.93 -7.05 -26.20
N SER A 15 -7.90 -6.78 -27.50
CA SER A 15 -6.95 -5.84 -28.13
C SER A 15 -7.14 -4.38 -27.73
N ALA A 16 -8.28 -4.02 -27.13
CA ALA A 16 -8.54 -2.66 -26.64
C ALA A 16 -8.18 -2.49 -25.15
N TRP A 17 -7.84 -3.57 -24.46
CA TRP A 17 -7.50 -3.53 -23.04
C TRP A 17 -5.97 -3.62 -22.84
N ARG A 18 -5.37 -2.55 -22.35
CA ARG A 18 -3.92 -2.40 -22.25
C ARG A 18 -3.36 -2.34 -20.82
N TRP A 19 -4.19 -2.57 -19.81
CA TRP A 19 -3.81 -2.53 -18.38
C TRP A 19 -3.71 -3.95 -17.81
N PRO A 20 -2.51 -4.57 -17.83
CA PRO A 20 -2.35 -5.99 -17.60
C PRO A 20 -2.68 -6.44 -16.16
N ASN A 21 -2.65 -5.52 -15.20
CA ASN A 21 -2.94 -5.84 -13.80
C ASN A 21 -4.41 -5.65 -13.40
N PHE A 22 -5.25 -5.25 -14.34
CA PHE A 22 -6.68 -5.03 -14.13
C PHE A 22 -7.50 -5.71 -15.22
N SER A 23 -8.69 -6.15 -14.87
CA SER A 23 -9.65 -6.66 -15.84
C SER A 23 -10.76 -5.62 -16.09
N PRO A 24 -11.43 -5.65 -17.27
CA PRO A 24 -12.61 -4.83 -17.51
C PRO A 24 -13.68 -4.99 -16.44
N ALA A 25 -13.86 -6.21 -15.92
CA ALA A 25 -14.85 -6.52 -14.89
C ALA A 25 -14.59 -5.81 -13.56
N GLU A 26 -13.31 -5.65 -13.14
CA GLU A 26 -12.94 -4.94 -11.91
C GLU A 26 -13.22 -3.45 -11.99
N ILE A 27 -13.13 -2.88 -13.19
CA ILE A 27 -13.29 -1.44 -13.43
C ILE A 27 -14.74 -1.08 -13.73
N ALA A 28 -15.54 -2.04 -14.15
CA ALA A 28 -16.94 -1.84 -14.49
C ALA A 28 -17.82 -1.45 -13.29
N CYS A 29 -18.94 -0.81 -13.60
CA CYS A 29 -19.98 -0.50 -12.64
C CYS A 29 -20.55 -1.79 -12.02
N ARG A 30 -20.39 -1.96 -10.71
CA ARG A 30 -20.83 -3.16 -9.99
C ARG A 30 -22.35 -3.39 -10.04
N GLY A 31 -23.12 -2.31 -10.18
CA GLY A 31 -24.59 -2.41 -10.22
C GLY A 31 -25.16 -2.71 -11.60
N THR A 32 -24.41 -2.43 -12.69
CA THR A 32 -24.97 -2.53 -14.04
C THR A 32 -24.08 -3.30 -15.03
N GLY A 33 -22.83 -3.57 -14.68
CA GLY A 33 -21.84 -4.13 -15.62
C GLY A 33 -21.38 -3.16 -16.71
N LYS A 34 -21.96 -1.97 -16.82
CA LYS A 34 -21.52 -0.94 -17.76
C LYS A 34 -20.09 -0.51 -17.45
N LEU A 35 -19.33 -0.17 -18.47
CA LEU A 35 -17.96 0.28 -18.34
C LEU A 35 -17.73 1.58 -19.10
N LEU A 36 -17.09 2.54 -18.43
CA LEU A 36 -16.51 3.71 -19.06
C LEU A 36 -14.99 3.62 -18.86
N VAL A 37 -14.27 3.42 -19.94
CA VAL A 37 -12.81 3.42 -19.98
C VAL A 37 -12.34 4.87 -20.07
N ASN A 38 -11.61 5.31 -19.06
CA ASN A 38 -10.95 6.60 -19.01
C ASN A 38 -9.45 6.35 -19.05
N ASP A 39 -8.86 6.43 -20.24
CA ASP A 39 -7.47 6.09 -20.47
C ASP A 39 -6.50 6.77 -19.49
N PRO A 40 -6.52 8.10 -19.31
CA PRO A 40 -5.64 8.78 -18.36
C PRO A 40 -5.77 8.28 -16.91
N ALA A 41 -6.99 7.92 -16.49
CA ALA A 41 -7.23 7.44 -15.13
C ALA A 41 -6.67 6.02 -14.95
N LEU A 42 -6.90 5.15 -15.92
CA LEU A 42 -6.39 3.78 -15.88
C LEU A 42 -4.87 3.71 -16.04
N ASP A 43 -4.26 4.62 -16.82
CA ASP A 43 -2.80 4.74 -16.92
C ASP A 43 -2.17 5.08 -15.56
N LYS A 44 -2.78 6.01 -14.81
CA LYS A 44 -2.33 6.34 -13.46
C LYS A 44 -2.57 5.21 -12.46
N LEU A 45 -3.69 4.49 -12.59
CA LEU A 45 -3.96 3.33 -11.75
C LEU A 45 -2.94 2.22 -12.00
N GLN A 46 -2.58 1.94 -13.27
CA GLN A 46 -1.53 0.99 -13.62
C GLN A 46 -0.17 1.44 -13.07
N ALA A 47 0.20 2.70 -13.26
CA ALA A 47 1.44 3.26 -12.74
C ALA A 47 1.52 3.17 -11.20
N LEU A 48 0.40 3.37 -10.50
CA LEU A 48 0.31 3.18 -9.04
C LEU A 48 0.55 1.72 -8.66
N ARG A 49 -0.08 0.78 -9.38
CA ARG A 49 0.11 -0.66 -9.19
C ARG A 49 1.57 -1.07 -9.37
N ASP A 50 2.21 -0.56 -10.42
CA ASP A 50 3.61 -0.86 -10.73
C ASP A 50 4.55 -0.27 -9.66
N ARG A 51 4.31 0.98 -9.24
CA ARG A 51 5.09 1.66 -8.21
C ARG A 51 5.04 0.94 -6.85
N LEU A 52 3.87 0.46 -6.46
CA LEU A 52 3.68 -0.25 -5.18
C LEU A 52 4.15 -1.71 -5.23
N GLY A 53 4.29 -2.30 -6.41
CA GLY A 53 4.70 -3.70 -6.57
C GLY A 53 3.72 -4.73 -5.98
N LYS A 54 2.52 -4.29 -5.57
CA LYS A 54 1.51 -5.12 -4.89
C LYS A 54 0.14 -4.97 -5.56
N PRO A 55 -0.71 -6.00 -5.59
CA PRO A 55 -2.05 -5.91 -6.13
C PRO A 55 -2.86 -4.78 -5.51
N LEU A 56 -3.57 -4.01 -6.34
CA LEU A 56 -4.57 -3.04 -5.91
C LEU A 56 -5.94 -3.73 -5.92
N ILE A 57 -6.58 -3.83 -4.77
CA ILE A 57 -7.91 -4.42 -4.64
C ILE A 57 -8.94 -3.30 -4.89
N VAL A 58 -9.49 -3.26 -6.10
CA VAL A 58 -10.46 -2.25 -6.52
C VAL A 58 -11.84 -2.58 -5.95
N ARG A 59 -12.33 -1.77 -5.03
CA ARG A 59 -13.67 -1.91 -4.43
C ARG A 59 -14.75 -1.24 -5.28
N SER A 60 -14.41 -0.14 -5.95
CA SER A 60 -15.28 0.58 -6.85
C SER A 60 -14.45 1.38 -7.83
N ALA A 61 -14.84 1.40 -9.09
CA ALA A 61 -14.25 2.25 -10.13
C ALA A 61 -15.36 3.02 -10.84
N TYR A 62 -15.65 2.74 -12.12
CA TYR A 62 -16.76 3.40 -12.79
C TYR A 62 -18.10 3.11 -12.09
N ARG A 63 -18.94 4.13 -11.97
CA ARG A 63 -20.35 4.02 -11.52
C ARG A 63 -21.25 4.64 -12.55
N SER A 64 -22.22 3.88 -13.04
CA SER A 64 -23.28 4.44 -13.86
C SER A 64 -24.13 5.44 -13.05
N PRO A 65 -24.77 6.42 -13.69
CA PRO A 65 -25.58 7.41 -12.98
C PRO A 65 -26.68 6.80 -12.11
N GLU A 66 -27.32 5.73 -12.59
CA GLU A 66 -28.36 5.01 -11.85
C GLU A 66 -27.78 4.30 -10.60
N HIS A 67 -26.63 3.65 -10.74
CA HIS A 67 -25.99 2.99 -9.60
C HIS A 67 -25.45 4.00 -8.60
N ASN A 68 -24.86 5.11 -9.08
CA ASN A 68 -24.37 6.16 -8.20
C ASN A 68 -25.49 6.74 -7.32
N ARG A 69 -26.69 6.96 -7.88
CA ARG A 69 -27.87 7.39 -7.11
C ARG A 69 -28.30 6.33 -6.09
N ALA A 70 -28.32 5.07 -6.50
CA ALA A 70 -28.74 3.96 -5.64
C ALA A 70 -27.85 3.78 -4.42
N VAL A 71 -26.54 4.08 -4.52
CA VAL A 71 -25.59 3.99 -3.40
C VAL A 71 -25.38 5.32 -2.66
N GLY A 72 -26.18 6.35 -2.94
CA GLY A 72 -26.06 7.66 -2.30
C GLY A 72 -24.78 8.42 -2.66
N GLY A 73 -24.21 8.15 -3.82
CA GLY A 73 -23.01 8.82 -4.28
C GLY A 73 -23.24 10.29 -4.65
N ALA A 74 -22.21 11.13 -4.47
CA ALA A 74 -22.30 12.56 -4.80
C ALA A 74 -22.67 12.78 -6.26
N THR A 75 -23.48 13.82 -6.53
CA THR A 75 -23.96 14.17 -7.88
C THR A 75 -22.83 14.48 -8.88
N ARG A 76 -21.71 15.00 -8.39
CA ARG A 76 -20.49 15.29 -9.18
C ARG A 76 -19.36 14.33 -8.87
N SER A 77 -19.71 13.08 -8.52
CA SER A 77 -18.71 12.03 -8.23
C SER A 77 -17.83 11.77 -9.44
N LYS A 78 -16.52 11.65 -9.21
CA LYS A 78 -15.55 11.30 -10.26
C LYS A 78 -15.67 9.85 -10.74
N HIS A 79 -16.34 8.99 -9.98
CA HIS A 79 -16.72 7.66 -10.44
C HIS A 79 -17.62 7.67 -11.66
N LEU A 80 -18.48 8.70 -11.80
CA LEU A 80 -19.35 8.87 -12.98
C LEU A 80 -18.56 9.09 -14.28
N ASN A 81 -17.34 9.56 -14.18
CA ASN A 81 -16.46 9.85 -15.32
C ASN A 81 -15.37 8.79 -15.50
N GLY A 82 -15.43 7.67 -14.76
CA GLY A 82 -14.36 6.66 -14.74
C GLY A 82 -13.01 7.19 -14.24
N ALA A 83 -13.02 8.32 -13.53
CA ALA A 83 -11.81 9.01 -13.09
C ALA A 83 -11.53 8.86 -11.58
N ALA A 84 -12.14 7.89 -10.93
CA ALA A 84 -11.99 7.62 -9.50
C ALA A 84 -11.97 6.12 -9.21
N PHE A 85 -11.22 5.77 -8.15
CA PHE A 85 -11.05 4.41 -7.67
C PHE A 85 -11.09 4.37 -6.15
N ASP A 86 -11.86 3.43 -5.59
CA ASP A 86 -11.87 3.09 -4.18
C ASP A 86 -10.98 1.84 -3.99
N ILE A 87 -9.83 1.99 -3.34
CA ILE A 87 -8.82 0.94 -3.18
C ILE A 87 -8.78 0.46 -1.74
N ALA A 88 -8.89 -0.86 -1.53
CA ALA A 88 -8.79 -1.45 -0.21
C ALA A 88 -7.38 -1.32 0.38
N MET A 89 -7.31 -1.05 1.70
CA MET A 89 -6.04 -0.92 2.42
C MET A 89 -5.64 -2.19 3.18
N SER A 90 -6.27 -3.32 2.89
CA SER A 90 -5.99 -4.58 3.59
C SER A 90 -4.57 -5.12 3.37
N ASN A 91 -3.96 -4.80 2.23
CA ASN A 91 -2.61 -5.24 1.83
C ASN A 91 -1.62 -4.09 1.59
N HIS A 92 -2.00 -2.85 1.92
CA HIS A 92 -1.17 -1.66 1.77
C HIS A 92 -1.05 -0.89 3.07
N ASP A 93 0.10 -0.26 3.29
CA ASP A 93 0.24 0.81 4.26
C ASP A 93 -0.43 2.07 3.70
N PRO A 94 -1.39 2.69 4.44
CA PRO A 94 -2.15 3.82 3.92
C PRO A 94 -1.30 5.07 3.63
N VAL A 95 -0.22 5.29 4.39
CA VAL A 95 0.67 6.45 4.19
C VAL A 95 1.50 6.25 2.93
N ALA A 96 2.12 5.09 2.79
CA ALA A 96 2.90 4.74 1.59
C ALA A 96 2.02 4.71 0.34
N PHE A 97 0.77 4.23 0.46
CA PHE A 97 -0.20 4.27 -0.64
C PHE A 97 -0.53 5.70 -1.06
N GLU A 98 -0.84 6.60 -0.11
CA GLU A 98 -1.15 8.00 -0.42
C GLU A 98 0.02 8.68 -1.13
N ASP A 99 1.24 8.51 -0.63
CA ASP A 99 2.45 9.09 -1.23
C ASP A 99 2.67 8.60 -2.67
N ALA A 100 2.56 7.29 -2.88
CA ALA A 100 2.66 6.70 -4.20
C ALA A 100 1.57 7.22 -5.16
N ALA A 101 0.31 7.32 -4.68
CA ALA A 101 -0.81 7.81 -5.47
C ALA A 101 -0.64 9.28 -5.88
N ARG A 102 -0.15 10.14 -4.97
CA ARG A 102 0.20 11.54 -5.27
C ARG A 102 1.31 11.62 -6.31
N THR A 103 2.34 10.80 -6.16
CA THR A 103 3.48 10.77 -7.10
C THR A 103 3.05 10.43 -8.54
N VAL A 104 2.08 9.53 -8.72
CA VAL A 104 1.57 9.20 -10.06
C VAL A 104 0.50 10.18 -10.56
N GLY A 105 0.11 11.16 -9.74
CA GLY A 105 -0.72 12.30 -10.12
C GLY A 105 -2.22 12.11 -9.86
N PHE A 106 -2.59 11.42 -8.78
CA PHE A 106 -3.92 11.57 -8.18
C PHE A 106 -3.92 12.77 -7.24
N ASP A 107 -4.96 13.60 -7.31
CA ASP A 107 -5.07 14.86 -6.56
C ASP A 107 -6.27 14.86 -5.58
N GLY A 108 -7.33 14.09 -5.86
CA GLY A 108 -8.45 13.89 -4.94
C GLY A 108 -8.26 12.69 -4.04
N PHE A 109 -8.42 12.87 -2.70
CA PHE A 109 -8.27 11.81 -1.70
C PHE A 109 -9.41 11.80 -0.71
N GLY A 110 -10.04 10.63 -0.53
CA GLY A 110 -11.02 10.37 0.52
C GLY A 110 -10.55 9.21 1.41
N PHE A 111 -10.50 9.44 2.72
CA PHE A 111 -10.02 8.45 3.68
C PHE A 111 -11.20 7.83 4.42
N TYR A 112 -11.30 6.50 4.38
CA TYR A 112 -12.39 5.73 4.98
C TYR A 112 -11.84 4.59 5.85
N PRO A 113 -11.17 4.89 7.00
CA PRO A 113 -10.50 3.89 7.83
C PRO A 113 -11.46 2.84 8.37
N ARG A 114 -12.69 3.22 8.77
CA ARG A 114 -13.71 2.28 9.25
C ARG A 114 -14.16 1.30 8.17
N SER A 115 -14.17 1.74 6.91
CA SER A 115 -14.52 0.91 5.74
C SER A 115 -13.31 0.25 5.11
N GLY A 116 -12.08 0.60 5.53
CA GLY A 116 -10.83 0.00 5.10
C GLY A 116 -10.44 0.30 3.65
N PHE A 117 -10.74 1.51 3.13
CA PHE A 117 -10.30 1.92 1.79
C PHE A 117 -9.92 3.39 1.71
N ILE A 118 -9.15 3.73 0.68
CA ILE A 118 -8.86 5.10 0.26
C ILE A 118 -9.48 5.30 -1.12
N HIS A 119 -10.21 6.41 -1.26
CA HIS A 119 -10.66 6.93 -2.55
C HIS A 119 -9.57 7.79 -3.16
N VAL A 120 -9.28 7.59 -4.45
CA VAL A 120 -8.38 8.43 -5.24
C VAL A 120 -9.06 8.87 -6.52
N ASP A 121 -8.84 10.11 -6.96
CA ASP A 121 -9.42 10.60 -8.22
C ASP A 121 -8.57 11.70 -8.91
N LEU A 122 -8.90 11.97 -10.17
CA LEU A 122 -8.27 12.99 -11.01
C LEU A 122 -8.98 14.34 -10.96
N GLY A 123 -9.73 14.61 -9.91
CA GLY A 123 -10.33 15.94 -9.71
C GLY A 123 -9.33 16.97 -9.21
N PRO A 124 -9.79 18.19 -8.93
CA PRO A 124 -8.96 19.20 -8.28
C PRO A 124 -8.40 18.69 -6.95
N ALA A 125 -7.21 19.20 -6.58
CA ALA A 125 -6.56 18.83 -5.34
C ALA A 125 -7.48 19.09 -4.13
N ARG A 126 -7.84 18.03 -3.43
CA ARG A 126 -8.67 18.05 -2.24
C ARG A 126 -8.53 16.75 -1.44
N GLN A 127 -8.89 16.83 -0.17
CA GLN A 127 -8.96 15.64 0.68
C GLN A 127 -10.12 15.77 1.67
N TRP A 128 -10.64 14.61 2.12
CA TRP A 128 -11.69 14.54 3.12
C TRP A 128 -11.64 13.20 3.87
N GLY A 129 -12.37 13.13 4.98
CA GLY A 129 -12.39 11.94 5.86
C GLY A 129 -11.26 11.95 6.88
N GLU A 130 -11.38 11.05 7.84
CA GLU A 130 -10.38 10.83 8.89
C GLU A 130 -9.25 9.96 8.34
N ARG A 131 -8.00 10.37 8.52
CA ARG A 131 -6.85 9.58 8.08
C ARG A 131 -6.78 8.26 8.83
N PHE A 132 -6.22 7.27 8.17
CA PHE A 132 -5.89 6.01 8.82
C PHE A 132 -4.92 6.26 9.98
N PRO A 133 -5.08 5.55 11.11
CA PRO A 133 -4.12 5.61 12.19
C PRO A 133 -2.76 5.16 11.66
N VAL A 134 -1.72 5.93 11.97
CA VAL A 134 -0.35 5.54 11.67
C VAL A 134 -0.07 4.29 12.50
N ARG A 135 0.17 3.15 11.84
CA ARG A 135 0.73 2.00 12.54
C ARG A 135 2.11 2.43 13.02
N ALA A 136 2.30 2.50 14.34
CA ALA A 136 3.63 2.58 14.91
C ALA A 136 4.41 1.40 14.31
N THR A 137 5.37 1.70 13.44
CA THR A 137 6.29 0.68 12.97
C THR A 137 7.00 0.15 14.20
N ALA A 138 6.86 -1.14 14.48
CA ALA A 138 7.54 -1.84 15.56
C ALA A 138 9.07 -1.96 15.28
N PHE A 139 9.68 -0.88 14.81
CA PHE A 139 11.11 -0.75 14.52
C PHE A 139 11.73 0.45 15.24
N ALA A 140 11.17 0.79 16.41
CA ALA A 140 11.89 1.52 17.42
C ALA A 140 12.19 0.56 18.59
N GLU A 141 12.66 -0.63 18.27
CA GLU A 141 13.54 -1.34 19.19
C GLU A 141 14.89 -0.64 19.00
N GLU A 142 15.23 0.20 19.99
CA GLU A 142 16.50 0.91 20.06
C GLU A 142 17.61 -0.09 19.75
N ALA A 143 18.31 0.11 18.66
CA ALA A 143 19.60 -0.56 18.49
C ALA A 143 20.42 -0.21 19.75
N PRO A 144 20.92 -1.20 20.50
CA PRO A 144 21.63 -0.93 21.73
C PRO A 144 22.75 0.07 21.43
N VAL A 145 22.73 1.19 22.13
CA VAL A 145 23.75 2.24 21.93
C VAL A 145 25.14 1.61 22.06
N ALA A 146 26.05 1.99 21.20
CA ALA A 146 27.41 1.41 21.10
C ALA A 146 28.12 1.29 22.46
N ARG A 147 27.68 2.03 23.44
CA ARG A 147 28.18 2.02 24.82
C ARG A 147 27.76 0.76 25.61
N GLU A 148 26.57 0.20 25.37
CA GLU A 148 26.09 -1.01 26.02
C GLU A 148 26.75 -2.25 25.42
N VAL A 149 26.93 -2.28 24.10
CA VAL A 149 27.65 -3.35 23.40
C VAL A 149 29.10 -3.46 23.87
N LEU A 150 29.78 -2.33 24.14
CA LEU A 150 31.13 -2.29 24.70
C LEU A 150 31.19 -2.73 26.17
N ALA A 151 30.14 -2.51 26.96
CA ALA A 151 30.08 -2.94 28.35
C ALA A 151 29.95 -4.48 28.45
N GLU A 152 29.10 -5.09 27.67
CA GLU A 152 28.95 -6.55 27.59
C GLU A 152 30.22 -7.24 27.06
N SER A 153 30.89 -6.66 26.07
CA SER A 153 32.14 -7.18 25.52
C SER A 153 33.30 -7.19 26.57
N ARG A 154 33.27 -6.29 27.54
CA ARG A 154 34.26 -6.20 28.62
C ARG A 154 34.03 -7.24 29.75
N THR A 155 32.79 -7.64 29.97
CA THR A 155 32.45 -8.62 31.02
C THR A 155 32.88 -10.03 30.64
N MET A 156 33.04 -10.35 29.36
CA MET A 156 33.51 -11.66 28.89
C MET A 156 35.03 -11.86 28.95
N LYS A 157 35.85 -10.85 29.30
CA LYS A 157 37.30 -10.94 29.40
C LYS A 157 37.86 -11.08 30.84
N GLY A 158 37.00 -11.25 31.86
CA GLY A 158 37.37 -11.32 33.26
C GLY A 158 37.40 -12.72 33.90
N GLY A 159 37.28 -13.77 33.14
CA GLY A 159 37.19 -15.14 33.66
C GLY A 159 38.26 -16.05 33.11
N GLY A 160 39.51 -15.86 33.50
CA GLY A 160 40.51 -16.82 33.11
C GLY A 160 41.93 -16.43 33.53
N ALA A 161 42.32 -16.64 34.79
CA ALA A 161 43.68 -16.95 35.16
C ALA A 161 43.85 -16.96 36.69
N ALA A 162 43.76 -18.08 37.32
CA ALA A 162 44.46 -18.39 38.54
C ALA A 162 44.59 -19.95 38.64
N GLY A 163 45.49 -20.48 37.87
CA GLY A 163 46.04 -21.80 38.05
C GLY A 163 47.43 -21.66 38.56
N VAL A 164 47.60 -21.66 39.89
CA VAL A 164 48.90 -21.71 40.56
C VAL A 164 49.41 -23.13 40.44
N ALA A 165 50.44 -23.29 39.66
CA ALA A 165 51.22 -24.52 39.67
C ALA A 165 52.18 -24.52 40.84
N THR A 166 51.95 -25.35 41.84
CA THR A 166 52.91 -25.69 42.91
C THR A 166 53.83 -26.83 42.41
N LEU A 167 55.07 -26.48 42.16
CA LEU A 167 56.15 -27.41 41.98
C LEU A 167 56.49 -27.98 43.33
N GLY A 168 56.22 -29.24 43.53
CA GLY A 168 56.76 -30.03 44.64
C GLY A 168 58.00 -30.84 44.19
N ALA A 169 59.10 -30.44 44.69
CA ALA A 169 60.35 -31.23 44.58
C ALA A 169 60.43 -32.24 45.67
N ALA A 170 60.83 -33.45 45.32
CA ALA A 170 61.42 -34.49 46.19
C ALA A 170 62.15 -35.44 45.27
N GLY A 171 63.46 -35.61 45.33
CA GLY A 171 64.36 -36.12 46.38
C GLY A 171 64.58 -37.60 46.05
N VAL A 172 65.61 -37.84 45.38
CA VAL A 172 66.88 -38.50 45.62
C VAL A 172 66.85 -39.81 46.45
N GLU A 173 67.70 -40.71 45.98
CA GLU A 173 68.37 -41.92 46.57
C GLU A 173 67.79 -43.25 46.08
N VAL A 174 68.57 -44.15 45.52
CA VAL A 174 69.97 -44.69 45.56
C VAL A 174 70.20 -45.35 44.23
#